data_b65cd3a81588fa0d96bb3caf3938e8eb
#
_entry.id   b65cd3a81588fa0d96bb3caf3938e8eb
#
_cell.length_a   1.000
_cell.length_b   1.000
_cell.length_c   1.000
_cell.angle_alpha   90.00
_cell.angle_beta   90.00
_cell.angle_gamma   90.00
#
_symmetry.space_group_name_H-M   'P 1'
#
loop_
_entity.id
_entity.type
_entity.pdbx_description
1 polymer ?
#
loop_
_entity_poly.entity_id
_entity_poly.type
_entity_poly.pdbx_seq_one_letter_code
_entity_poly.pdbx_strand_id
1 'polypeptide(L)'
;MNFLAHFHLAWPDEGLVAGGLEGDYYKGVLRGQLPENVERGVKLHRAIDAYTDAHPLILQLRRELPQNLRRYAGILIDLSFDHYLSVHWSRFSEIPLADFNRQVIQILRAHESGLSDGARAMVTRIVEHDILNLYQQWDTVPAAAARIGRRFTRHNPFLHLDRELAPARPALEKTFIDFYPQLEFFCRDAIEQL
;
A
#
# COMPACT_ATOMS: atom_id res chain seq x y z
N MET A 1 0.39 4.34 1.64
CA MET A 1 0.83 3.29 0.68
C MET A 1 -0.24 2.21 0.62
N ASN A 2 -0.24 1.34 -0.44
CA ASN A 2 -1.18 0.21 -0.47
C ASN A 2 -0.46 -1.11 -0.10
N PHE A 3 -1.06 -2.27 -0.34
CA PHE A 3 -0.60 -3.56 0.21
C PHE A 3 0.82 -3.95 -0.18
N LEU A 4 1.17 -3.89 -1.48
CA LEU A 4 2.47 -4.38 -1.96
C LEU A 4 3.63 -3.62 -1.31
N ALA A 5 3.51 -2.30 -1.22
CA ALA A 5 4.54 -1.47 -0.60
C ALA A 5 4.70 -1.76 0.90
N HIS A 6 3.60 -1.89 1.67
CA HIS A 6 3.67 -2.23 3.08
C HIS A 6 4.35 -3.60 3.31
N PHE A 7 4.03 -4.59 2.48
CA PHE A 7 4.67 -5.90 2.58
C PHE A 7 6.15 -5.86 2.23
N HIS A 8 6.53 -5.14 1.17
CA HIS A 8 7.93 -5.00 0.78
C HIS A 8 8.76 -4.29 1.85
N LEU A 9 8.25 -3.20 2.43
CA LEU A 9 8.94 -2.42 3.48
C LEU A 9 9.03 -3.16 4.82
N ALA A 10 8.16 -4.15 5.05
CA ALA A 10 8.17 -4.99 6.26
C ALA A 10 9.04 -6.26 6.10
N TRP A 11 9.41 -6.60 4.87
CA TRP A 11 10.17 -7.81 4.54
C TRP A 11 11.59 -7.79 5.16
N PRO A 12 12.11 -8.93 5.67
CA PRO A 12 11.53 -10.29 5.67
C PRO A 12 10.81 -10.69 6.98
N ASP A 13 10.50 -9.77 7.87
CA ASP A 13 9.85 -10.08 9.15
C ASP A 13 8.36 -10.42 8.93
N GLU A 14 7.99 -11.68 9.17
CA GLU A 14 6.65 -12.19 8.93
C GLU A 14 5.58 -11.49 9.77
N GLY A 15 5.89 -11.13 11.02
CA GLY A 15 4.98 -10.41 11.91
C GLY A 15 4.75 -8.98 11.43
N LEU A 16 5.80 -8.30 10.95
CA LEU A 16 5.69 -6.98 10.37
C LEU A 16 4.88 -7.01 9.07
N VAL A 17 5.05 -8.03 8.22
CA VAL A 17 4.25 -8.24 7.00
C VAL A 17 2.77 -8.43 7.35
N ALA A 18 2.46 -9.31 8.30
CA ALA A 18 1.08 -9.54 8.74
C ALA A 18 0.45 -8.28 9.35
N GLY A 19 1.21 -7.56 10.19
CA GLY A 19 0.80 -6.28 10.76
C GLY A 19 0.67 -5.17 9.73
N GLY A 20 1.42 -5.23 8.64
CA GLY A 20 1.27 -4.33 7.49
C GLY A 20 -0.13 -4.40 6.87
N LEU A 21 -0.74 -5.59 6.79
CA LEU A 21 -2.14 -5.74 6.39
C LEU A 21 -3.10 -5.30 7.50
N GLU A 22 -2.85 -5.74 8.75
CA GLU A 22 -3.74 -5.45 9.89
C GLU A 22 -3.85 -3.95 10.15
N GLY A 23 -2.84 -3.14 9.81
CA GLY A 23 -2.83 -1.69 9.98
C GLY A 23 -4.00 -0.95 9.32
N ASP A 24 -4.52 -1.47 8.20
CA ASP A 24 -5.71 -0.94 7.54
C ASP A 24 -7.01 -1.17 8.35
N TYR A 25 -7.04 -2.22 9.14
CA TYR A 25 -8.24 -2.70 9.83
C TYR A 25 -8.25 -2.37 11.31
N TYR A 26 -7.11 -2.45 11.98
CA TYR A 26 -7.02 -2.18 13.41
C TYR A 26 -7.02 -0.67 13.67
N LYS A 27 -8.12 -0.17 14.24
CA LYS A 27 -8.28 1.24 14.61
C LYS A 27 -8.10 1.43 16.12
N GLY A 28 -7.56 2.56 16.51
CA GLY A 28 -7.38 2.93 17.92
C GLY A 28 -5.96 2.65 18.46
N VAL A 29 -5.86 2.64 19.79
CA VAL A 29 -4.58 2.53 20.49
C VAL A 29 -4.17 1.07 20.61
N LEU A 30 -2.92 0.77 20.30
CA LEU A 30 -2.31 -0.54 20.51
C LEU A 30 -2.03 -0.76 22.01
N ARG A 31 -2.56 -1.86 22.56
CA ARG A 31 -2.49 -2.19 23.98
C ARG A 31 -2.29 -3.69 24.23
N GLY A 32 -1.63 -4.39 23.30
CA GLY A 32 -1.39 -5.84 23.40
C GLY A 32 -2.63 -6.69 23.09
N GLN A 33 -3.55 -6.21 22.24
CA GLN A 33 -4.70 -6.99 21.79
C GLN A 33 -4.37 -7.90 20.59
N LEU A 34 -3.29 -7.59 19.89
CA LEU A 34 -2.76 -8.40 18.79
C LEU A 34 -1.51 -9.16 19.28
N PRO A 35 -1.09 -10.24 18.60
CA PRO A 35 0.23 -10.81 18.81
C PRO A 35 1.30 -9.72 18.70
N GLU A 36 2.30 -9.75 19.57
CA GLU A 36 3.31 -8.69 19.71
C GLU A 36 3.99 -8.34 18.38
N ASN A 37 4.38 -9.35 17.60
CA ASN A 37 5.00 -9.19 16.32
C ASN A 37 4.07 -8.53 15.29
N VAL A 38 2.77 -8.85 15.31
CA VAL A 38 1.74 -8.21 14.46
C VAL A 38 1.50 -6.77 14.90
N GLU A 39 1.46 -6.51 16.21
CA GLU A 39 1.29 -5.15 16.76
C GLU A 39 2.44 -4.23 16.35
N ARG A 40 3.68 -4.75 16.33
CA ARG A 40 4.85 -4.05 15.79
C ARG A 40 4.65 -3.70 14.30
N GLY A 41 4.12 -4.62 13.50
CA GLY A 41 3.81 -4.38 12.10
C GLY A 41 2.73 -3.31 11.89
N VAL A 42 1.71 -3.26 12.75
CA VAL A 42 0.72 -2.16 12.73
C VAL A 42 1.37 -0.81 13.07
N LYS A 43 2.34 -0.77 13.99
CA LYS A 43 3.10 0.45 14.27
C LYS A 43 3.91 0.90 13.06
N LEU A 44 4.61 -0.03 12.41
CA LEU A 44 5.36 0.25 11.18
C LEU A 44 4.43 0.78 10.07
N HIS A 45 3.29 0.12 9.82
CA HIS A 45 2.30 0.58 8.85
C HIS A 45 1.91 2.04 9.08
N ARG A 46 1.57 2.40 10.32
CA ARG A 46 1.19 3.78 10.69
C ARG A 46 2.35 4.76 10.51
N ALA A 47 3.59 4.35 10.80
CA ALA A 47 4.77 5.18 10.59
C ALA A 47 5.02 5.45 9.10
N ILE A 48 4.87 4.42 8.25
CA ILE A 48 4.94 4.53 6.78
C ILE A 48 3.92 5.54 6.26
N ASP A 49 2.67 5.41 6.68
CA ASP A 49 1.61 6.32 6.24
C ASP A 49 1.85 7.75 6.70
N ALA A 50 2.22 7.94 7.96
CA ALA A 50 2.53 9.27 8.51
C ALA A 50 3.71 9.93 7.78
N TYR A 51 4.79 9.18 7.52
CA TYR A 51 5.94 9.67 6.77
C TYR A 51 5.55 10.03 5.33
N THR A 52 4.80 9.15 4.66
CA THR A 52 4.32 9.37 3.29
C THR A 52 3.46 10.63 3.21
N ASP A 53 2.50 10.78 4.10
CA ASP A 53 1.56 11.91 4.10
C ASP A 53 2.24 13.27 4.36
N ALA A 54 3.31 13.29 5.15
CA ALA A 54 4.05 14.51 5.49
C ALA A 54 5.18 14.83 4.50
N HIS A 55 5.56 13.90 3.61
CA HIS A 55 6.74 14.04 2.78
C HIS A 55 6.60 15.14 1.72
N PRO A 56 7.61 16.04 1.53
CA PRO A 56 7.53 17.16 0.60
C PRO A 56 7.19 16.77 -0.85
N LEU A 57 7.77 15.68 -1.37
CA LEU A 57 7.48 15.18 -2.72
C LEU A 57 6.01 14.76 -2.86
N ILE A 58 5.44 14.13 -1.84
CA ILE A 58 4.03 13.71 -1.84
C ILE A 58 3.10 14.93 -1.76
N LEU A 59 3.44 15.91 -0.91
CA LEU A 59 2.68 17.15 -0.81
C LEU A 59 2.72 17.95 -2.12
N GLN A 60 3.85 17.95 -2.82
CA GLN A 60 3.97 18.56 -4.15
C GLN A 60 3.12 17.81 -5.17
N LEU A 61 3.25 16.47 -5.27
CA LEU A 61 2.47 15.64 -6.17
C LEU A 61 0.96 15.84 -6.00
N ARG A 62 0.47 15.93 -4.75
CA ARG A 62 -0.94 16.23 -4.46
C ARG A 62 -1.42 17.53 -5.09
N ARG A 63 -0.56 18.56 -5.17
CA ARG A 63 -0.89 19.85 -5.80
C ARG A 63 -0.86 19.78 -7.33
N GLU A 64 -0.07 18.88 -7.90
CA GLU A 64 0.06 18.68 -9.34
C GLU A 64 -1.09 17.85 -9.94
N LEU A 65 -1.78 17.04 -9.11
CA LEU A 65 -2.94 16.29 -9.56
C LEU A 65 -4.05 17.21 -10.08
N PRO A 66 -4.88 16.77 -11.06
CA PRO A 66 -6.07 17.47 -11.50
C PRO A 66 -6.96 17.91 -10.32
N GLN A 67 -7.50 19.11 -10.38
CA GLN A 67 -8.17 19.75 -9.24
C GLN A 67 -9.30 18.89 -8.65
N ASN A 68 -10.08 18.24 -9.48
CA ASN A 68 -11.16 17.33 -9.08
C ASN A 68 -10.68 16.03 -8.43
N LEU A 69 -9.40 15.65 -8.62
CA LEU A 69 -8.78 14.46 -8.05
C LEU A 69 -8.05 14.74 -6.73
N ARG A 70 -7.68 15.99 -6.42
CA ARG A 70 -6.86 16.36 -5.25
C ARG A 70 -7.45 15.88 -3.92
N ARG A 71 -8.77 15.90 -3.80
CA ARG A 71 -9.47 15.40 -2.60
C ARG A 71 -9.22 13.91 -2.35
N TYR A 72 -8.94 13.18 -3.40
CA TYR A 72 -8.72 11.73 -3.40
C TYR A 72 -7.25 11.35 -3.59
N ALA A 73 -6.36 12.33 -3.51
CA ALA A 73 -4.94 12.18 -3.82
C ALA A 73 -4.28 11.03 -3.06
N GLY A 74 -4.57 10.87 -1.76
CA GLY A 74 -4.03 9.76 -0.96
C GLY A 74 -4.34 8.39 -1.61
N ILE A 75 -5.62 8.11 -1.88
CA ILE A 75 -6.04 6.84 -2.51
C ILE A 75 -5.35 6.63 -3.86
N LEU A 76 -5.26 7.69 -4.68
CA LEU A 76 -4.69 7.59 -6.02
C LEU A 76 -3.19 7.36 -5.99
N ILE A 77 -2.49 8.04 -5.09
CA ILE A 77 -1.05 7.88 -4.88
C ILE A 77 -0.75 6.46 -4.37
N ASP A 78 -1.49 5.98 -3.38
CA ASP A 78 -1.29 4.65 -2.79
C ASP A 78 -1.45 3.54 -3.84
N LEU A 79 -2.53 3.58 -4.62
CA LEU A 79 -2.77 2.62 -5.69
C LEU A 79 -1.73 2.71 -6.82
N SER A 80 -1.36 3.93 -7.22
CA SER A 80 -0.38 4.15 -8.28
C SER A 80 1.02 3.72 -7.85
N PHE A 81 1.39 3.93 -6.59
CA PHE A 81 2.71 3.58 -6.08
C PHE A 81 2.91 2.06 -5.97
N ASP A 82 1.87 1.29 -5.61
CA ASP A 82 1.94 -0.17 -5.68
C ASP A 82 2.10 -0.66 -7.14
N HIS A 83 1.45 0.01 -8.10
CA HIS A 83 1.68 -0.25 -9.52
C HIS A 83 3.13 0.03 -9.92
N TYR A 84 3.67 1.21 -9.61
CA TYR A 84 5.05 1.56 -9.99
C TYR A 84 6.09 0.73 -9.24
N LEU A 85 5.83 0.32 -7.99
CA LEU A 85 6.67 -0.64 -7.30
C LEU A 85 6.74 -1.97 -8.07
N SER A 86 5.61 -2.48 -8.53
CA SER A 86 5.58 -3.74 -9.29
C SER A 86 6.25 -3.63 -10.66
N VAL A 87 6.10 -2.49 -11.35
CA VAL A 87 6.75 -2.23 -12.66
C VAL A 87 8.26 -2.10 -12.53
N HIS A 88 8.72 -1.41 -11.48
CA HIS A 88 10.14 -1.17 -11.22
C HIS A 88 10.73 -2.15 -10.19
N TRP A 89 10.09 -3.28 -9.95
CA TRP A 89 10.39 -4.23 -8.88
C TRP A 89 11.87 -4.61 -8.78
N SER A 90 12.52 -4.90 -9.91
CA SER A 90 13.93 -5.30 -9.95
C SER A 90 14.92 -4.22 -9.46
N ARG A 91 14.47 -2.98 -9.25
CA ARG A 91 15.29 -1.92 -8.65
C ARG A 91 15.30 -1.98 -7.12
N PHE A 92 14.32 -2.66 -6.52
CA PHE A 92 14.06 -2.65 -5.08
C PHE A 92 14.19 -4.03 -4.44
N SER A 93 14.16 -5.10 -5.23
CA SER A 93 14.26 -6.47 -4.74
C SER A 93 15.01 -7.38 -5.72
N GLU A 94 15.84 -8.27 -5.16
CA GLU A 94 16.49 -9.35 -5.92
C GLU A 94 15.57 -10.57 -6.06
N ILE A 95 14.55 -10.69 -5.20
CA ILE A 95 13.56 -11.78 -5.29
C ILE A 95 12.58 -11.44 -6.42
N PRO A 96 12.31 -12.35 -7.36
CA PRO A 96 11.29 -12.13 -8.39
C PRO A 96 9.93 -11.80 -7.78
N LEU A 97 9.20 -10.82 -8.34
CA LEU A 97 7.92 -10.35 -7.79
C LEU A 97 6.92 -11.49 -7.54
N ALA A 98 6.82 -12.44 -8.46
CA ALA A 98 5.90 -13.58 -8.30
C ALA A 98 6.27 -14.47 -7.10
N ASP A 99 7.58 -14.62 -6.83
CA ASP A 99 8.07 -15.41 -5.69
C ASP A 99 7.86 -14.66 -4.38
N PHE A 100 8.11 -13.36 -4.36
CA PHE A 100 7.80 -12.48 -3.24
C PHE A 100 6.30 -12.53 -2.90
N ASN A 101 5.41 -12.32 -3.88
CA ASN A 101 3.97 -12.37 -3.68
C ASN A 101 3.51 -13.72 -3.13
N ARG A 102 4.09 -14.83 -3.60
CA ARG A 102 3.78 -16.16 -3.08
C ARG A 102 4.18 -16.31 -1.61
N GLN A 103 5.37 -15.83 -1.24
CA GLN A 103 5.85 -15.86 0.14
C GLN A 103 4.99 -14.98 1.06
N VAL A 104 4.64 -13.77 0.61
CA VAL A 104 3.71 -12.89 1.35
C VAL A 104 2.37 -13.59 1.61
N ILE A 105 1.79 -14.25 0.61
CA ILE A 105 0.53 -15.01 0.78
C ILE A 105 0.69 -16.13 1.82
N GLN A 106 1.82 -16.84 1.81
CA GLN A 106 2.10 -17.87 2.82
C GLN A 106 2.19 -17.29 4.23
N ILE A 107 2.88 -16.17 4.40
CA ILE A 107 2.98 -15.44 5.68
C ILE A 107 1.59 -15.01 6.17
N LEU A 108 0.79 -14.37 5.31
CA LEU A 108 -0.54 -13.89 5.69
C LEU A 108 -1.45 -15.04 6.14
N ARG A 109 -1.39 -16.19 5.47
CA ARG A 109 -2.15 -17.39 5.86
C ARG A 109 -1.66 -17.98 7.18
N ALA A 110 -0.35 -18.02 7.40
CA ALA A 110 0.23 -18.52 8.64
C ALA A 110 -0.16 -17.66 9.86
N HIS A 111 -0.34 -16.37 9.65
CA HIS A 111 -0.70 -15.42 10.71
C HIS A 111 -2.22 -15.14 10.80
N GLU A 112 -3.05 -15.79 9.98
CA GLU A 112 -4.48 -15.47 9.82
C GLU A 112 -5.26 -15.52 11.14
N SER A 113 -4.91 -16.45 12.06
CA SER A 113 -5.55 -16.56 13.37
C SER A 113 -5.30 -15.35 14.28
N GLY A 114 -4.22 -14.59 14.04
CA GLY A 114 -3.89 -13.36 14.79
C GLY A 114 -4.43 -12.08 14.16
N LEU A 115 -5.10 -12.17 13.01
CA LEU A 115 -5.64 -11.02 12.29
C LEU A 115 -7.13 -10.77 12.64
N SER A 116 -7.56 -9.52 12.51
CA SER A 116 -8.98 -9.16 12.62
C SER A 116 -9.82 -9.76 11.48
N ASP A 117 -11.15 -9.82 11.67
CA ASP A 117 -12.08 -10.33 10.65
C ASP A 117 -11.95 -9.59 9.31
N GLY A 118 -11.73 -8.28 9.37
CA GLY A 118 -11.53 -7.46 8.18
C GLY A 118 -10.25 -7.81 7.42
N ALA A 119 -9.15 -7.99 8.13
CA ALA A 119 -7.88 -8.38 7.54
C ALA A 119 -7.95 -9.81 6.99
N ARG A 120 -8.56 -10.78 7.71
CA ARG A 120 -8.80 -12.14 7.20
C ARG A 120 -9.60 -12.16 5.91
N ALA A 121 -10.69 -11.39 5.86
CA ALA A 121 -11.48 -11.26 4.63
C ALA A 121 -10.65 -10.66 3.48
N MET A 122 -9.67 -9.80 3.78
CA MET A 122 -8.78 -9.27 2.76
C MET A 122 -7.74 -10.29 2.32
N VAL A 123 -7.18 -11.11 3.22
CA VAL A 123 -6.30 -12.24 2.82
C VAL A 123 -7.01 -13.13 1.80
N THR A 124 -8.26 -13.52 2.09
CA THR A 124 -9.07 -14.31 1.15
C THR A 124 -9.17 -13.63 -0.22
N ARG A 125 -9.47 -12.33 -0.25
CA ARG A 125 -9.57 -11.58 -1.52
C ARG A 125 -8.25 -11.43 -2.26
N ILE A 126 -7.14 -11.22 -1.55
CA ILE A 126 -5.80 -11.15 -2.14
C ILE A 126 -5.51 -12.44 -2.89
N VAL A 127 -5.86 -13.58 -2.30
CA VAL A 127 -5.63 -14.91 -2.88
C VAL A 127 -6.59 -15.19 -4.04
N GLU A 128 -7.90 -15.04 -3.83
CA GLU A 128 -8.93 -15.39 -4.81
C GLU A 128 -8.87 -14.55 -6.08
N HIS A 129 -8.42 -13.29 -5.97
CA HIS A 129 -8.38 -12.36 -7.08
C HIS A 129 -6.96 -12.04 -7.54
N ASP A 130 -5.95 -12.71 -7.00
CA ASP A 130 -4.53 -12.51 -7.34
C ASP A 130 -4.09 -11.04 -7.30
N ILE A 131 -4.58 -10.30 -6.29
CA ILE A 131 -4.50 -8.83 -6.23
C ILE A 131 -3.05 -8.33 -6.36
N LEU A 132 -2.08 -9.01 -5.73
CA LEU A 132 -0.69 -8.56 -5.73
C LEU A 132 -0.05 -8.63 -7.12
N ASN A 133 -0.41 -9.62 -7.94
CA ASN A 133 0.08 -9.72 -9.32
C ASN A 133 -0.63 -8.74 -10.27
N LEU A 134 -1.87 -8.36 -9.97
CA LEU A 134 -2.61 -7.39 -10.78
C LEU A 134 -1.98 -6.00 -10.79
N TYR A 135 -1.20 -5.62 -9.77
CA TYR A 135 -0.51 -4.32 -9.74
C TYR A 135 0.45 -4.08 -10.90
N GLN A 136 0.92 -5.12 -11.58
CA GLN A 136 1.73 -4.97 -12.80
C GLN A 136 0.97 -4.28 -13.94
N GLN A 137 -0.35 -4.30 -13.92
CA GLN A 137 -1.21 -3.72 -14.95
C GLN A 137 -1.76 -2.38 -14.48
N TRP A 138 -1.55 -1.31 -15.25
CA TRP A 138 -2.06 0.03 -14.91
C TRP A 138 -3.57 0.05 -14.69
N ASP A 139 -4.34 -0.73 -15.47
CA ASP A 139 -5.80 -0.78 -15.38
C ASP A 139 -6.30 -1.21 -14.00
N THR A 140 -5.45 -1.82 -13.19
CA THR A 140 -5.74 -2.14 -11.78
C THR A 140 -5.97 -0.89 -10.94
N VAL A 141 -5.26 0.21 -11.22
CA VAL A 141 -5.37 1.47 -10.47
C VAL A 141 -6.78 2.07 -10.61
N PRO A 142 -7.29 2.38 -11.82
CA PRO A 142 -8.65 2.90 -11.96
C PRO A 142 -9.72 1.88 -11.52
N ALA A 143 -9.52 0.58 -11.73
CA ALA A 143 -10.46 -0.45 -11.31
C ALA A 143 -10.56 -0.54 -9.77
N ALA A 144 -9.45 -0.46 -9.05
CA ALA A 144 -9.42 -0.44 -7.60
C ALA A 144 -10.05 0.85 -7.05
N ALA A 145 -9.70 2.02 -7.62
CA ALA A 145 -10.30 3.28 -7.24
C ALA A 145 -11.83 3.29 -7.46
N ALA A 146 -12.32 2.74 -8.57
CA ALA A 146 -13.75 2.63 -8.84
C ALA A 146 -14.45 1.76 -7.78
N ARG A 147 -13.84 0.65 -7.34
CA ARG A 147 -14.38 -0.19 -6.24
C ARG A 147 -14.45 0.56 -4.92
N ILE A 148 -13.43 1.36 -4.60
CA ILE A 148 -13.41 2.21 -3.40
C ILE A 148 -14.49 3.30 -3.52
N GLY A 149 -14.60 3.93 -4.69
CA GLY A 149 -15.57 4.98 -4.96
C GLY A 149 -17.03 4.57 -4.80
N ARG A 150 -17.37 3.28 -5.01
CA ARG A 150 -18.73 2.74 -4.76
C ARG A 150 -19.16 2.81 -3.30
N ARG A 151 -18.22 2.96 -2.37
CA ARG A 151 -18.50 3.11 -0.93
C ARG A 151 -18.77 4.55 -0.51
N PHE A 152 -18.51 5.52 -1.41
CA PHE A 152 -18.75 6.93 -1.11
C PHE A 152 -20.22 7.27 -1.35
N THR A 153 -20.81 7.97 -0.39
CA THR A 153 -22.20 8.45 -0.48
C THR A 153 -22.35 9.64 -1.43
N ARG A 154 -21.26 10.34 -1.73
CA ARG A 154 -21.22 11.49 -2.64
C ARG A 154 -20.63 11.08 -3.99
N HIS A 155 -21.07 11.80 -5.05
CA HIS A 155 -20.47 11.66 -6.37
C HIS A 155 -18.96 11.82 -6.32
N ASN A 156 -18.23 10.94 -7.02
CA ASN A 156 -16.78 10.96 -7.13
C ASN A 156 -16.34 10.68 -8.58
N PRO A 157 -15.13 11.13 -9.00
CA PRO A 157 -14.64 11.03 -10.37
C PRO A 157 -14.14 9.64 -10.77
N PHE A 158 -14.19 8.64 -9.91
CA PHE A 158 -13.52 7.37 -10.11
C PHE A 158 -14.07 6.50 -11.25
N LEU A 159 -15.29 6.77 -11.73
CA LEU A 159 -15.86 6.07 -12.89
C LEU A 159 -15.12 6.39 -14.22
N HIS A 160 -14.44 7.53 -14.30
CA HIS A 160 -13.70 7.98 -15.49
C HIS A 160 -12.22 8.23 -15.17
N LEU A 161 -11.72 7.61 -14.10
CA LEU A 161 -10.43 7.92 -13.52
C LEU A 161 -9.28 7.72 -14.50
N ASP A 162 -9.30 6.68 -15.31
CA ASP A 162 -8.20 6.40 -16.24
C ASP A 162 -7.90 7.60 -17.14
N ARG A 163 -8.94 8.16 -17.75
CA ARG A 163 -8.81 9.36 -18.60
C ARG A 163 -8.36 10.59 -17.82
N GLU A 164 -8.90 10.78 -16.63
CA GLU A 164 -8.60 11.96 -15.80
C GLU A 164 -7.22 11.91 -15.16
N LEU A 165 -6.73 10.71 -14.83
CA LEU A 165 -5.43 10.49 -14.20
C LEU A 165 -4.29 10.37 -15.23
N ALA A 166 -4.60 10.06 -16.50
CA ALA A 166 -3.61 9.86 -17.54
C ALA A 166 -2.57 11.00 -17.66
N PRO A 167 -2.94 12.29 -17.59
CA PRO A 167 -1.96 13.39 -17.64
C PRO A 167 -1.00 13.42 -16.45
N ALA A 168 -1.38 12.87 -15.29
CA ALA A 168 -0.58 12.87 -14.08
C ALA A 168 0.34 11.64 -13.96
N ARG A 169 0.18 10.62 -14.82
CA ARG A 169 0.98 9.38 -14.75
C ARG A 169 2.50 9.62 -14.74
N PRO A 170 3.07 10.47 -15.60
CA PRO A 170 4.52 10.72 -15.57
C PRO A 170 4.99 11.35 -14.25
N ALA A 171 4.17 12.25 -13.66
CA ALA A 171 4.51 12.87 -12.37
C ALA A 171 4.40 11.85 -11.22
N LEU A 172 3.38 10.98 -11.24
CA LEU A 172 3.22 9.89 -10.28
C LEU A 172 4.41 8.94 -10.30
N GLU A 173 4.81 8.48 -11.49
CA GLU A 173 5.95 7.57 -11.66
C GLU A 173 7.26 8.21 -11.22
N LYS A 174 7.54 9.44 -11.69
CA LYS A 174 8.74 10.17 -11.29
C LYS A 174 8.81 10.35 -9.78
N THR A 175 7.70 10.77 -9.16
CA THR A 175 7.66 10.99 -7.72
C THR A 175 7.85 9.66 -6.98
N PHE A 176 7.28 8.56 -7.44
CA PHE A 176 7.53 7.24 -6.87
C PHE A 176 9.02 6.89 -6.86
N ILE A 177 9.69 7.05 -8.01
CA ILE A 177 11.12 6.74 -8.17
C ILE A 177 12.00 7.58 -7.23
N ASP A 178 11.66 8.85 -7.05
CA ASP A 178 12.43 9.78 -6.21
C ASP A 178 12.13 9.59 -4.71
N PHE A 179 10.91 9.17 -4.36
CA PHE A 179 10.43 9.04 -2.99
C PHE A 179 10.71 7.68 -2.37
N TYR A 180 10.48 6.58 -3.10
CA TYR A 180 10.46 5.24 -2.52
C TYR A 180 11.78 4.83 -1.86
N PRO A 181 12.98 5.14 -2.41
CA PRO A 181 14.24 4.88 -1.71
C PRO A 181 14.38 5.62 -0.37
N GLN A 182 13.79 6.82 -0.25
CA GLN A 182 13.80 7.58 1.00
C GLN A 182 12.88 6.93 2.03
N LEU A 183 11.75 6.38 1.59
CA LEU A 183 10.85 5.61 2.43
C LEU A 183 11.48 4.30 2.90
N GLU A 184 12.22 3.58 2.04
CA GLU A 184 12.97 2.38 2.45
C GLU A 184 14.02 2.70 3.52
N PHE A 185 14.74 3.81 3.37
CA PHE A 185 15.70 4.25 4.37
C PHE A 185 15.01 4.56 5.71
N PHE A 186 13.92 5.34 5.68
CA PHE A 186 13.11 5.62 6.87
C PHE A 186 12.61 4.34 7.55
N CYS A 187 12.14 3.35 6.80
CA CYS A 187 11.60 2.11 7.35
C CYS A 187 12.67 1.28 8.07
N ARG A 188 13.90 1.26 7.57
CA ARG A 188 15.01 0.56 8.26
C ARG A 188 15.22 1.13 9.66
N ASP A 189 15.33 2.46 9.76
CA ASP A 189 15.49 3.13 11.05
C ASP A 189 14.26 2.94 11.96
N ALA A 190 13.05 2.98 11.39
CA ALA A 190 11.82 2.79 12.14
C ALA A 190 11.69 1.36 12.71
N ILE A 191 12.09 0.33 11.95
CA ILE A 191 12.06 -1.08 12.39
C ILE A 191 13.00 -1.30 13.59
N GLU A 192 14.16 -0.66 13.61
CA GLU A 192 15.10 -0.76 14.73
C GLU A 192 14.55 -0.16 16.05
N GLN A 193 13.56 0.74 15.94
CA GLN A 193 12.94 1.42 17.08
C GLN A 193 11.64 0.77 17.58
N LEU A 194 11.14 -0.27 16.90
CA LEU A 194 9.93 -1.01 17.28
C LEU A 194 10.21 -2.04 18.38
#